data_6456210365ae787bad5668ed5a647ab0
#
_entry.id   6456210365ae787bad5668ed5a647ab0
#
_cell.length_a   1.000
_cell.length_b   1.000
_cell.length_c   1.000
_cell.angle_alpha   90.00
_cell.angle_beta   90.00
_cell.angle_gamma   90.00
#
_symmetry.space_group_name_H-M   'P 1'
#
loop_
_entity.id
_entity.type
_entity.pdbx_description
1 polymer ?
#
loop_
_entity_poly.entity_id
_entity_poly.type
_entity_poly.pdbx_seq_one_letter_code
_entity_poly.pdbx_strand_id
1 'polypeptide(L)'
;MGSMPPRERLDEVDVLLVGSGPIGAVFARKLVEAGRNVVMIDVGEQETRRIGDHKKNGIAVQKDISLFTNVVKGELQLLSVPTSNNDAGLEPSAWVPEPCQQEFVLNGQNPDQKSYENLPAAAATRVVGGMGSHWTCCTPRQDPTIERSTLFNDEEWDELYKEAEKLFWTNPKIFDDSIRQKLVKSILDKAFEERNRKTANMPLCGKRREKNKDYTEWACTATILGDIAHAENFKLLPNTQCVRFELDESKKVRLVQVENLIDNEKYMIKANKFVVCAGAVLTPGILFNSGELGKTLKALGHYMTEQPMSFCQIVLDRKYIDAIKDNTYKLDAEEKKTVEAHKEKFPKDPLPFPYNDPDPQCYFPLTKDYPWHTQIHRDAFGYGQIPAGIDQRVIVDLRWFGYTKPNFNNHVSFSDKIKDGFGMPQPTFHFKIDQDDADRSRRMITDMVDVARCLGGFLPGAEPKYLPAGSALHICGTYRAGESQEDSVVDKLGRVWGQDNLVLGGCGVIPTQNACNPTLTAGCFALAAAEQIVKDLKGVKAIKHRTV
;
A
#
# COMPACT_ATOMS: atom_id res chain seq x y z
N MET A 1 46.51 -13.38 29.69
CA MET A 1 45.49 -12.30 29.74
C MET A 1 44.36 -12.74 28.85
N GLY A 2 43.28 -13.26 29.43
CA GLY A 2 42.09 -13.62 28.68
C GLY A 2 41.44 -12.34 28.13
N SER A 3 41.23 -12.24 26.84
CA SER A 3 40.46 -11.18 26.20
C SER A 3 39.04 -11.22 26.79
N MET A 4 38.60 -10.13 27.42
CA MET A 4 37.18 -9.99 27.75
C MET A 4 36.36 -10.19 26.45
N PRO A 5 35.23 -10.90 26.51
CA PRO A 5 34.36 -10.97 25.36
C PRO A 5 33.98 -9.54 24.95
N PRO A 6 33.86 -9.24 23.63
CA PRO A 6 33.47 -7.93 23.17
C PRO A 6 32.15 -7.56 23.88
N ARG A 7 32.08 -6.36 24.46
CA ARG A 7 30.81 -5.84 25.00
C ARG A 7 29.80 -5.80 23.85
N GLU A 8 28.68 -6.46 24.05
CA GLU A 8 27.57 -6.36 23.11
C GLU A 8 27.17 -4.88 22.99
N ARG A 9 27.10 -4.38 21.78
CA ARG A 9 26.72 -3.00 21.48
C ARG A 9 25.29 -2.74 21.97
N LEU A 10 25.09 -1.69 22.75
CA LEU A 10 23.80 -1.19 23.16
C LEU A 10 23.64 0.26 22.67
N ASP A 11 22.61 0.51 21.90
CA ASP A 11 22.21 1.86 21.52
C ASP A 11 21.04 2.32 22.40
N GLU A 12 21.04 3.60 22.79
CA GLU A 12 19.90 4.24 23.46
C GLU A 12 19.31 5.33 22.56
N VAL A 13 17.98 5.34 22.45
CA VAL A 13 17.22 6.30 21.64
C VAL A 13 15.97 6.79 22.38
N ASP A 14 15.36 7.89 21.97
CA ASP A 14 14.10 8.37 22.56
C ASP A 14 12.91 7.58 22.00
N VAL A 15 12.77 7.58 20.68
CA VAL A 15 11.76 6.78 19.98
C VAL A 15 12.44 5.96 18.88
N LEU A 16 12.23 4.65 18.91
CA LEU A 16 12.61 3.76 17.83
C LEU A 16 11.40 3.50 16.93
N LEU A 17 11.56 3.77 15.64
CA LEU A 17 10.62 3.46 14.58
C LEU A 17 11.14 2.31 13.73
N VAL A 18 10.34 1.27 13.55
CA VAL A 18 10.64 0.11 12.70
C VAL A 18 9.78 0.17 11.46
N GLY A 19 10.42 0.32 10.30
CA GLY A 19 9.77 0.45 8.99
C GLY A 19 9.59 1.91 8.55
N SER A 20 10.10 2.20 7.37
CA SER A 20 10.16 3.54 6.77
C SER A 20 9.06 3.79 5.72
N GLY A 21 8.07 2.92 5.60
CA GLY A 21 6.92 3.12 4.72
C GLY A 21 6.14 4.40 5.06
N PRO A 22 5.10 4.75 4.27
CA PRO A 22 4.33 5.97 4.47
C PRO A 22 3.80 6.15 5.90
N ILE A 23 3.39 5.07 6.56
CA ILE A 23 2.87 5.13 7.93
C ILE A 23 3.99 5.40 8.95
N GLY A 24 5.16 4.77 8.79
CA GLY A 24 6.34 5.11 9.59
C GLY A 24 6.74 6.58 9.43
N ALA A 25 6.63 7.12 8.21
CA ALA A 25 6.88 8.55 7.94
C ALA A 25 5.89 9.48 8.65
N VAL A 26 4.60 9.08 8.77
CA VAL A 26 3.60 9.85 9.53
C VAL A 26 4.02 9.96 11.00
N PHE A 27 4.38 8.83 11.63
CA PHE A 27 4.88 8.83 13.00
C PHE A 27 6.15 9.68 13.15
N ALA A 28 7.14 9.46 12.27
CA ALA A 28 8.39 10.21 12.32
C ALA A 28 8.14 11.72 12.27
N ARG A 29 7.32 12.17 11.32
CA ARG A 29 6.98 13.58 11.16
C ARG A 29 6.38 14.17 12.42
N LYS A 30 5.33 13.57 12.95
CA LYS A 30 4.63 14.07 14.16
C LYS A 30 5.53 14.09 15.39
N LEU A 31 6.34 13.06 15.58
CA LEU A 31 7.22 12.95 16.75
C LEU A 31 8.41 13.91 16.69
N VAL A 32 9.03 14.06 15.50
CA VAL A 32 10.14 14.98 15.31
C VAL A 32 9.68 16.43 15.43
N GLU A 33 8.53 16.80 14.82
CA GLU A 33 7.91 18.12 14.96
C GLU A 33 7.56 18.46 16.44
N ALA A 34 7.25 17.44 17.24
CA ALA A 34 7.03 17.56 18.68
C ALA A 34 8.34 17.61 19.51
N GLY A 35 9.50 17.67 18.87
CA GLY A 35 10.81 17.78 19.52
C GLY A 35 11.37 16.46 20.05
N ARG A 36 10.84 15.31 19.63
CA ARG A 36 11.37 13.99 20.00
C ARG A 36 12.54 13.57 19.11
N ASN A 37 13.51 12.85 19.68
CA ASN A 37 14.59 12.25 18.90
C ASN A 37 14.13 10.90 18.36
N VAL A 38 14.02 10.78 17.05
CA VAL A 38 13.52 9.60 16.36
C VAL A 38 14.64 8.91 15.60
N VAL A 39 14.87 7.63 15.90
CA VAL A 39 15.67 6.75 15.08
C VAL A 39 14.73 5.82 14.33
N MET A 40 14.78 5.86 13.02
CA MET A 40 14.02 5.00 12.13
C MET A 40 14.95 3.93 11.58
N ILE A 41 14.57 2.66 11.70
CA ILE A 41 15.29 1.54 11.08
C ILE A 41 14.45 0.95 9.96
N ASP A 42 15.11 0.48 8.91
CA ASP A 42 14.47 -0.26 7.82
C ASP A 42 15.38 -1.40 7.37
N VAL A 43 14.77 -2.54 7.09
CA VAL A 43 15.48 -3.73 6.58
C VAL A 43 16.04 -3.50 5.18
N GLY A 44 15.43 -2.58 4.43
CA GLY A 44 15.76 -2.28 3.06
C GLY A 44 16.86 -1.25 2.88
N GLU A 45 17.38 -1.21 1.68
CA GLU A 45 18.39 -0.26 1.24
C GLU A 45 17.77 1.10 0.88
N GLN A 46 18.55 2.18 1.05
CA GLN A 46 18.20 3.52 0.57
C GLN A 46 18.61 3.67 -0.90
N GLU A 47 17.69 3.40 -1.81
CA GLU A 47 17.95 3.37 -3.25
C GLU A 47 17.72 4.71 -3.97
N THR A 48 17.00 5.63 -3.33
CA THR A 48 16.62 6.91 -3.93
C THR A 48 17.36 8.08 -3.28
N ARG A 49 17.51 9.20 -4.01
CA ARG A 49 18.22 10.38 -3.50
C ARG A 49 17.58 10.98 -2.25
N ARG A 50 16.25 11.09 -2.23
CA ARG A 50 15.49 11.49 -1.03
C ARG A 50 15.11 10.22 -0.27
N ILE A 51 15.02 10.29 1.05
CA ILE A 51 14.66 9.15 1.89
C ILE A 51 13.29 8.59 1.46
N GLY A 52 13.27 7.37 0.90
CA GLY A 52 12.07 6.68 0.48
C GLY A 52 11.24 7.44 -0.57
N ASP A 53 11.90 8.03 -1.57
CA ASP A 53 11.23 8.73 -2.66
C ASP A 53 10.44 7.78 -3.55
N HIS A 54 9.39 8.28 -4.18
CA HIS A 54 8.63 7.51 -5.15
C HIS A 54 9.44 7.31 -6.43
N LYS A 55 9.62 6.08 -6.85
CA LYS A 55 10.46 5.77 -8.03
C LYS A 55 9.91 6.37 -9.32
N LYS A 56 8.60 6.57 -9.40
CA LYS A 56 7.94 7.28 -10.51
C LYS A 56 8.25 8.80 -10.53
N ASN A 57 8.86 9.37 -9.48
CA ASN A 57 9.33 10.76 -9.50
C ASN A 57 10.59 10.95 -10.35
N GLY A 58 11.27 9.88 -10.74
CA GLY A 58 12.29 9.90 -11.77
C GLY A 58 11.69 10.18 -13.15
N ILE A 59 12.20 11.19 -13.89
CA ILE A 59 11.64 11.62 -15.19
C ILE A 59 11.55 10.47 -16.18
N ALA A 60 12.58 9.66 -16.31
CA ALA A 60 12.60 8.52 -17.23
C ALA A 60 11.51 7.51 -16.91
N VAL A 61 11.37 7.16 -15.62
CA VAL A 61 10.36 6.20 -15.14
C VAL A 61 8.94 6.76 -15.30
N GLN A 62 8.76 8.05 -15.06
CA GLN A 62 7.43 8.69 -15.18
C GLN A 62 6.92 8.73 -16.62
N LYS A 63 7.83 8.80 -17.59
CA LYS A 63 7.49 8.86 -19.01
C LYS A 63 7.33 7.47 -19.67
N ASP A 64 7.75 6.43 -19.00
CA ASP A 64 7.71 5.06 -19.48
C ASP A 64 6.98 4.14 -18.49
N ILE A 65 5.72 3.81 -18.82
CA ILE A 65 4.90 2.95 -17.98
C ILE A 65 5.48 1.52 -17.90
N SER A 66 6.12 1.05 -18.97
CA SER A 66 6.74 -0.29 -18.98
C SER A 66 7.94 -0.34 -18.03
N LEU A 67 8.75 0.72 -18.04
CA LEU A 67 9.88 0.84 -17.11
C LEU A 67 9.38 0.88 -15.66
N PHE A 68 8.33 1.64 -15.37
CA PHE A 68 7.74 1.67 -14.03
C PHE A 68 7.17 0.32 -13.61
N THR A 69 6.49 -0.39 -14.50
CA THR A 69 6.00 -1.74 -14.24
C THR A 69 7.12 -2.71 -13.88
N ASN A 70 8.26 -2.63 -14.56
CA ASN A 70 9.42 -3.47 -14.25
C ASN A 70 10.05 -3.11 -12.90
N VAL A 71 10.12 -1.82 -12.55
CA VAL A 71 10.54 -1.37 -11.22
C VAL A 71 9.66 -1.98 -10.14
N VAL A 72 8.34 -1.87 -10.29
CA VAL A 72 7.39 -2.43 -9.31
C VAL A 72 7.55 -3.94 -9.16
N LYS A 73 7.65 -4.68 -10.26
CA LYS A 73 7.85 -6.14 -10.23
C LYS A 73 9.15 -6.55 -9.54
N GLY A 74 10.22 -5.78 -9.74
CA GLY A 74 11.53 -6.03 -9.10
C GLY A 74 11.50 -5.81 -7.58
N GLU A 75 10.65 -4.90 -7.10
CA GLU A 75 10.54 -4.57 -5.67
C GLU A 75 9.63 -5.52 -4.89
N LEU A 76 8.68 -6.16 -5.55
CA LEU A 76 7.72 -7.06 -4.91
C LEU A 76 8.34 -8.43 -4.63
N GLN A 77 8.58 -8.70 -3.35
CA GLN A 77 9.08 -9.98 -2.87
C GLN A 77 7.93 -10.82 -2.33
N LEU A 78 7.66 -11.96 -2.96
CA LEU A 78 6.60 -12.86 -2.53
C LEU A 78 6.81 -13.34 -1.10
N LEU A 79 5.73 -13.40 -0.32
CA LEU A 79 5.79 -13.70 1.10
C LEU A 79 5.64 -15.19 1.42
N SER A 80 4.82 -15.91 0.64
CA SER A 80 4.60 -17.33 0.87
C SER A 80 4.17 -18.02 -0.42
N VAL A 81 5.01 -18.92 -0.92
CA VAL A 81 4.78 -19.68 -2.14
C VAL A 81 4.95 -21.16 -1.83
N PRO A 82 3.97 -22.05 -2.20
CA PRO A 82 4.14 -23.48 -2.07
C PRO A 82 5.38 -23.97 -2.82
N THR A 83 6.08 -24.95 -2.27
CA THR A 83 7.27 -25.53 -2.93
C THR A 83 6.94 -26.43 -4.10
N SER A 84 5.69 -26.91 -4.20
CA SER A 84 5.20 -27.71 -5.30
C SER A 84 4.54 -26.84 -6.37
N ASN A 85 5.05 -26.89 -7.59
CA ASN A 85 4.46 -26.20 -8.72
C ASN A 85 3.03 -26.67 -9.03
N ASN A 86 2.73 -27.93 -8.78
CA ASN A 86 1.39 -28.49 -8.99
C ASN A 86 0.36 -27.92 -8.01
N ASP A 87 0.80 -27.53 -6.80
CA ASP A 87 -0.05 -26.99 -5.76
C ASP A 87 -0.14 -25.47 -5.80
N ALA A 88 0.80 -24.80 -6.49
CA ALA A 88 0.88 -23.36 -6.52
C ALA A 88 -0.30 -22.69 -7.24
N GLY A 89 -0.94 -23.37 -8.20
CA GLY A 89 -1.99 -22.76 -9.03
C GLY A 89 -1.51 -21.56 -9.84
N LEU A 90 -0.20 -21.38 -9.96
CA LEU A 90 0.48 -20.28 -10.64
C LEU A 90 1.19 -20.81 -11.88
N GLU A 91 1.49 -19.93 -12.81
CA GLU A 91 2.43 -20.22 -13.89
C GLU A 91 3.79 -20.56 -13.27
N PRO A 92 4.27 -21.82 -13.35
CA PRO A 92 5.45 -22.26 -12.60
C PRO A 92 6.69 -21.43 -12.89
N SER A 93 6.89 -21.06 -14.15
CA SER A 93 8.04 -20.27 -14.60
C SER A 93 8.07 -18.84 -14.07
N ALA A 94 6.92 -18.32 -13.58
CA ALA A 94 6.82 -16.94 -13.14
C ALA A 94 7.18 -16.73 -11.66
N TRP A 95 6.97 -17.77 -10.82
CA TRP A 95 6.92 -17.56 -9.38
C TRP A 95 7.74 -18.57 -8.57
N VAL A 96 8.00 -19.74 -9.12
CA VAL A 96 8.75 -20.77 -8.43
C VAL A 96 10.15 -20.85 -9.05
N PRO A 97 11.20 -20.63 -8.26
CA PRO A 97 12.57 -20.74 -8.74
C PRO A 97 12.86 -22.15 -9.30
N GLU A 98 13.68 -22.21 -10.32
CA GLU A 98 14.24 -23.49 -10.78
C GLU A 98 14.92 -24.21 -9.60
N PRO A 99 14.87 -25.55 -9.54
CA PRO A 99 15.43 -26.29 -8.42
C PRO A 99 16.89 -25.96 -8.10
N CYS A 100 17.69 -25.65 -9.11
CA CYS A 100 19.08 -25.26 -8.93
C CYS A 100 19.27 -23.84 -8.35
N GLN A 101 18.21 -23.04 -8.31
CA GLN A 101 18.22 -21.68 -7.75
C GLN A 101 17.66 -21.61 -6.34
N GLN A 102 17.11 -22.70 -5.81
CA GLN A 102 16.47 -22.72 -4.49
C GLN A 102 17.42 -22.32 -3.35
N GLU A 103 18.70 -22.58 -3.49
CA GLU A 103 19.70 -22.15 -2.51
C GLU A 103 19.86 -20.63 -2.41
N PHE A 104 19.51 -19.91 -3.49
CA PHE A 104 19.65 -18.46 -3.58
C PHE A 104 18.33 -17.70 -3.41
N VAL A 105 17.19 -18.39 -3.56
CA VAL A 105 15.87 -17.79 -3.47
C VAL A 105 15.08 -18.47 -2.36
N LEU A 106 15.37 -18.09 -1.14
CA LEU A 106 14.73 -18.65 0.05
C LEU A 106 13.42 -17.92 0.39
N ASN A 107 13.31 -16.66 0.00
CA ASN A 107 12.18 -15.84 0.37
C ASN A 107 10.90 -16.30 -0.34
N GLY A 108 9.84 -16.48 0.41
CA GLY A 108 8.52 -16.87 -0.08
C GLY A 108 8.31 -18.38 -0.25
N GLN A 109 9.36 -19.20 -0.30
CA GLN A 109 9.19 -20.66 -0.38
C GLN A 109 8.71 -21.25 0.95
N ASN A 110 7.64 -22.04 0.91
CA ASN A 110 7.03 -22.57 2.12
C ASN A 110 6.39 -23.97 1.86
N PRO A 111 6.96 -25.05 2.40
CA PRO A 111 6.41 -26.39 2.27
C PRO A 111 5.08 -26.58 3.03
N ASP A 112 4.79 -25.75 4.03
CA ASP A 112 3.57 -25.81 4.82
C ASP A 112 2.40 -25.05 4.18
N GLN A 113 2.66 -24.27 3.10
CA GLN A 113 1.64 -23.50 2.43
C GLN A 113 0.76 -24.37 1.53
N LYS A 114 -0.53 -24.44 1.83
CA LYS A 114 -1.52 -25.05 0.96
C LYS A 114 -1.94 -24.06 -0.13
N SER A 115 -1.94 -24.50 -1.38
CA SER A 115 -2.25 -23.63 -2.53
C SER A 115 -3.65 -23.01 -2.46
N TYR A 116 -4.64 -23.77 -2.00
CA TYR A 116 -6.05 -23.35 -1.93
C TYR A 116 -6.40 -22.47 -0.72
N GLU A 117 -5.46 -22.24 0.19
CA GLU A 117 -5.56 -21.30 1.32
C GLU A 117 -4.57 -20.14 1.20
N ASN A 118 -3.85 -20.05 0.09
CA ASN A 118 -2.77 -19.11 -0.12
C ASN A 118 -3.25 -17.72 -0.60
N LEU A 119 -2.39 -16.73 -0.40
CA LEU A 119 -2.40 -15.44 -1.08
C LEU A 119 -1.17 -15.38 -2.00
N PRO A 120 -1.19 -16.05 -3.17
CA PRO A 120 0.01 -16.29 -3.97
C PRO A 120 0.66 -15.01 -4.52
N ALA A 121 -0.10 -13.93 -4.64
CA ALA A 121 0.43 -12.63 -5.07
C ALA A 121 0.75 -11.68 -3.90
N ALA A 122 0.57 -12.12 -2.64
CA ALA A 122 0.95 -11.31 -1.50
C ALA A 122 2.47 -11.11 -1.47
N ALA A 123 2.89 -9.86 -1.36
CA ALA A 123 4.30 -9.49 -1.39
C ALA A 123 4.63 -8.42 -0.35
N ALA A 124 5.90 -8.31 -0.03
CA ALA A 124 6.47 -7.19 0.70
C ALA A 124 7.48 -6.45 -0.14
N THR A 125 7.74 -5.20 0.22
CA THR A 125 8.78 -4.37 -0.38
C THR A 125 9.78 -4.01 0.70
N ARG A 126 10.99 -4.55 0.58
CA ARG A 126 12.07 -4.34 1.55
C ARG A 126 13.07 -3.32 1.04
N VAL A 127 12.60 -2.09 0.85
CA VAL A 127 13.42 -0.91 0.54
C VAL A 127 13.00 0.24 1.45
N VAL A 128 13.87 1.19 1.67
CA VAL A 128 13.52 2.42 2.39
C VAL A 128 12.39 3.14 1.65
N GLY A 129 11.29 3.37 2.36
CA GLY A 129 10.02 3.87 1.80
C GLY A 129 8.96 2.79 1.66
N GLY A 130 9.33 1.50 1.79
CA GLY A 130 8.41 0.37 1.66
C GLY A 130 7.60 0.46 0.36
N MET A 131 6.36 -0.03 0.35
CA MET A 131 5.47 0.07 -0.81
C MET A 131 5.17 1.51 -1.25
N GLY A 132 5.36 2.50 -0.38
CA GLY A 132 5.23 3.92 -0.71
C GLY A 132 6.23 4.39 -1.77
N SER A 133 7.29 3.63 -2.04
CA SER A 133 8.26 3.93 -3.10
C SER A 133 7.74 3.65 -4.52
N HIS A 134 6.65 2.88 -4.64
CA HIS A 134 6.10 2.48 -5.95
C HIS A 134 4.58 2.31 -6.00
N TRP A 135 3.85 2.67 -4.95
CA TRP A 135 2.39 2.53 -4.88
C TRP A 135 1.66 3.40 -5.90
N THR A 136 0.37 3.12 -6.11
CA THR A 136 -0.46 3.85 -7.10
C THR A 136 -1.02 5.18 -6.59
N CYS A 137 -0.69 5.56 -5.35
CA CYS A 137 -1.04 6.83 -4.73
C CYS A 137 -2.54 7.14 -4.64
N CYS A 138 -3.41 6.12 -4.64
CA CYS A 138 -4.84 6.31 -4.44
C CYS A 138 -5.19 6.28 -2.95
N THR A 139 -5.84 7.33 -2.45
CA THR A 139 -6.11 7.53 -1.02
C THR A 139 -7.55 7.95 -0.76
N PRO A 140 -8.53 7.10 -1.09
CA PRO A 140 -9.92 7.34 -0.75
C PRO A 140 -10.15 7.22 0.76
N ARG A 141 -11.14 7.93 1.27
CA ARG A 141 -11.71 7.68 2.60
C ARG A 141 -12.53 6.39 2.57
N GLN A 142 -12.53 5.65 3.64
CA GLN A 142 -13.46 4.52 3.82
C GLN A 142 -14.92 5.00 3.85
N ASP A 143 -15.82 4.21 3.26
CA ASP A 143 -17.26 4.46 3.37
C ASP A 143 -17.70 4.34 4.82
N PRO A 144 -18.43 5.35 5.35
CA PRO A 144 -18.78 5.40 6.77
C PRO A 144 -19.75 4.30 7.21
N THR A 145 -20.50 3.70 6.28
CA THR A 145 -21.54 2.71 6.60
C THR A 145 -21.12 1.27 6.34
N ILE A 146 -20.11 1.06 5.48
CA ILE A 146 -19.69 -0.27 5.00
C ILE A 146 -18.31 -0.63 5.53
N GLU A 147 -17.38 0.33 5.53
CA GLU A 147 -15.97 0.02 5.77
C GLU A 147 -15.45 0.55 7.11
N ARG A 148 -15.89 1.77 7.47
CA ARG A 148 -15.27 2.53 8.56
C ARG A 148 -15.56 1.93 9.93
N SER A 149 -14.53 1.85 10.77
CA SER A 149 -14.63 1.39 12.15
C SER A 149 -15.35 2.41 13.05
N THR A 150 -16.04 1.92 14.09
CA THR A 150 -16.68 2.72 15.14
C THR A 150 -15.75 3.10 16.29
N LEU A 151 -14.45 2.78 16.21
CA LEU A 151 -13.47 3.09 17.27
C LEU A 151 -13.26 4.60 17.47
N PHE A 152 -13.49 5.39 16.43
CA PHE A 152 -13.57 6.85 16.50
C PHE A 152 -14.96 7.27 16.07
N ASN A 153 -15.48 8.37 16.62
CA ASN A 153 -16.74 8.94 16.16
C ASN A 153 -16.58 9.67 14.82
N ASP A 154 -17.67 10.16 14.24
CA ASP A 154 -17.66 10.77 12.90
C ASP A 154 -16.82 12.06 12.84
N GLU A 155 -16.85 12.87 13.88
CA GLU A 155 -16.08 14.11 14.01
C GLU A 155 -14.58 13.78 14.11
N GLU A 156 -14.20 12.84 14.98
CA GLU A 156 -12.82 12.37 15.11
C GLU A 156 -12.28 11.84 13.77
N TRP A 157 -13.08 11.02 13.07
CA TRP A 157 -12.71 10.52 11.75
C TRP A 157 -12.50 11.64 10.73
N ASP A 158 -13.39 12.63 10.70
CA ASP A 158 -13.30 13.72 9.73
C ASP A 158 -12.05 14.58 9.98
N GLU A 159 -11.70 14.86 11.23
CA GLU A 159 -10.47 15.56 11.61
C GLU A 159 -9.22 14.76 11.22
N LEU A 160 -9.18 13.47 11.55
CA LEU A 160 -8.07 12.59 11.22
C LEU A 160 -7.89 12.47 9.70
N TYR A 161 -8.97 12.31 8.94
CA TYR A 161 -8.89 12.26 7.48
C TYR A 161 -8.39 13.57 6.88
N LYS A 162 -8.87 14.73 7.34
CA LYS A 162 -8.39 16.04 6.86
C LYS A 162 -6.88 16.21 7.09
N GLU A 163 -6.38 15.79 8.24
CA GLU A 163 -4.95 15.86 8.53
C GLU A 163 -4.15 14.86 7.70
N ALA A 164 -4.63 13.63 7.57
CA ALA A 164 -4.01 12.61 6.74
C ALA A 164 -3.96 13.05 5.26
N GLU A 165 -5.07 13.53 4.70
CA GLU A 165 -5.15 14.05 3.32
C GLU A 165 -4.13 15.16 3.07
N LYS A 166 -3.92 16.05 4.05
CA LYS A 166 -2.91 17.10 3.96
C LYS A 166 -1.49 16.53 3.92
N LEU A 167 -1.18 15.57 4.78
CA LEU A 167 0.14 14.92 4.82
C LEU A 167 0.44 14.11 3.56
N PHE A 168 -0.55 13.38 3.07
CA PHE A 168 -0.43 12.55 1.87
C PHE A 168 -0.60 13.35 0.56
N TRP A 169 -0.91 14.65 0.63
CA TRP A 169 -1.22 15.48 -0.55
C TRP A 169 -2.39 14.95 -1.36
N THR A 170 -3.39 14.36 -0.71
CA THR A 170 -4.58 13.83 -1.38
C THR A 170 -5.29 14.94 -2.15
N ASN A 171 -5.45 14.74 -3.46
CA ASN A 171 -6.01 15.75 -4.36
C ASN A 171 -6.82 15.07 -5.50
N PRO A 172 -8.14 15.25 -5.54
CA PRO A 172 -8.96 14.71 -6.62
C PRO A 172 -8.91 15.55 -7.90
N LYS A 173 -8.19 16.68 -7.90
CA LYS A 173 -8.17 17.64 -9.02
C LYS A 173 -6.89 17.60 -9.86
N ILE A 174 -6.00 16.63 -9.63
CA ILE A 174 -4.69 16.59 -10.29
C ILE A 174 -4.82 16.56 -11.81
N PHE A 175 -5.84 15.88 -12.34
CA PHE A 175 -6.04 15.65 -13.77
C PHE A 175 -7.39 16.19 -14.27
N ASP A 176 -7.92 17.25 -13.67
CA ASP A 176 -9.19 17.87 -14.09
C ASP A 176 -9.18 18.44 -15.52
N ASP A 177 -8.00 18.70 -16.05
CA ASP A 177 -7.80 19.19 -17.41
C ASP A 177 -7.68 18.06 -18.47
N SER A 178 -7.73 16.79 -18.07
CA SER A 178 -7.71 15.66 -19.02
C SER A 178 -8.99 15.60 -19.85
N ILE A 179 -8.83 15.70 -21.17
CA ILE A 179 -9.93 15.58 -22.15
C ILE A 179 -10.50 14.16 -22.11
N ARG A 180 -9.63 13.16 -22.08
CA ARG A 180 -10.03 11.74 -22.01
C ARG A 180 -10.78 11.42 -20.73
N GLN A 181 -10.36 11.97 -19.58
CA GLN A 181 -11.07 11.79 -18.32
C GLN A 181 -12.49 12.33 -18.37
N LYS A 182 -12.65 13.56 -18.87
CA LYS A 182 -13.97 14.19 -19.01
C LYS A 182 -14.86 13.41 -19.96
N LEU A 183 -14.31 12.94 -21.09
CA LEU A 183 -15.02 12.08 -22.03
C LEU A 183 -15.51 10.80 -21.37
N VAL A 184 -14.61 10.03 -20.74
CA VAL A 184 -14.94 8.78 -20.05
C VAL A 184 -16.02 8.99 -18.99
N LYS A 185 -15.86 10.03 -18.16
CA LYS A 185 -16.86 10.38 -17.14
C LYS A 185 -18.23 10.70 -17.75
N SER A 186 -18.27 11.51 -18.80
CA SER A 186 -19.54 11.88 -19.44
C SER A 186 -20.27 10.68 -20.04
N ILE A 187 -19.54 9.73 -20.63
CA ILE A 187 -20.09 8.48 -21.17
C ILE A 187 -20.70 7.65 -20.03
N LEU A 188 -19.96 7.46 -18.96
CA LEU A 188 -20.38 6.62 -17.85
C LEU A 188 -21.51 7.27 -17.04
N ASP A 189 -21.44 8.56 -16.75
CA ASP A 189 -22.48 9.28 -16.03
C ASP A 189 -23.82 9.19 -16.75
N LYS A 190 -23.81 9.30 -18.10
CA LYS A 190 -25.00 9.12 -18.92
C LYS A 190 -25.49 7.67 -18.94
N ALA A 191 -24.58 6.69 -19.09
CA ALA A 191 -24.94 5.28 -19.19
C ALA A 191 -25.51 4.71 -17.88
N PHE A 192 -25.12 5.26 -16.74
CA PHE A 192 -25.54 4.78 -15.42
C PHE A 192 -26.48 5.75 -14.67
N GLU A 193 -27.02 6.75 -15.35
CA GLU A 193 -27.95 7.73 -14.78
C GLU A 193 -29.18 7.06 -14.15
N GLU A 194 -29.82 6.14 -14.87
CA GLU A 194 -30.98 5.38 -14.37
C GLU A 194 -30.66 4.50 -13.15
N ARG A 195 -29.39 4.12 -12.97
CA ARG A 195 -28.92 3.39 -11.80
C ARG A 195 -28.48 4.32 -10.65
N ASN A 196 -28.71 5.62 -10.81
CA ASN A 196 -28.30 6.65 -9.84
C ASN A 196 -26.80 6.57 -9.46
N ARG A 197 -25.95 6.25 -10.44
CA ARG A 197 -24.50 6.18 -10.30
C ARG A 197 -23.84 7.30 -11.06
N LYS A 198 -22.92 7.98 -10.38
CA LYS A 198 -22.13 9.07 -10.94
C LYS A 198 -20.66 8.86 -10.66
N THR A 199 -19.83 9.11 -11.64
CA THR A 199 -18.38 9.04 -11.50
C THR A 199 -17.85 10.22 -10.69
N ALA A 200 -16.80 9.97 -9.93
CA ALA A 200 -15.99 10.97 -9.24
C ALA A 200 -14.53 10.89 -9.70
N ASN A 201 -13.77 11.94 -9.46
CA ASN A 201 -12.34 11.90 -9.70
C ASN A 201 -11.64 11.14 -8.57
N MET A 202 -10.65 10.32 -8.93
CA MET A 202 -9.90 9.57 -7.93
C MET A 202 -9.10 10.51 -6.99
N PRO A 203 -9.17 10.31 -5.67
CA PRO A 203 -8.35 11.02 -4.72
C PRO A 203 -6.92 10.48 -4.76
N LEU A 204 -6.05 11.15 -5.49
CA LEU A 204 -4.67 10.75 -5.70
C LEU A 204 -3.71 11.57 -4.85
N CYS A 205 -2.62 10.95 -4.41
CA CYS A 205 -1.56 11.62 -3.66
C CYS A 205 -0.48 12.16 -4.59
N GLY A 206 -0.59 13.43 -4.97
CA GLY A 206 0.42 14.02 -5.84
C GLY A 206 0.16 15.49 -6.14
N LYS A 207 1.15 16.11 -6.77
CA LYS A 207 1.12 17.51 -7.23
C LYS A 207 1.69 17.61 -8.63
N ARG A 208 0.93 18.12 -9.57
CA ARG A 208 1.48 18.50 -10.89
C ARG A 208 2.25 19.81 -10.76
N ARG A 209 3.37 19.92 -11.46
CA ARG A 209 4.17 21.14 -11.45
C ARG A 209 3.52 22.19 -12.35
N GLU A 210 3.33 23.41 -11.83
CA GLU A 210 2.71 24.53 -12.56
C GLU A 210 3.45 24.86 -13.86
N LYS A 211 4.79 24.86 -13.83
CA LYS A 211 5.64 25.18 -14.99
C LYS A 211 5.84 24.01 -15.97
N ASN A 212 5.50 22.80 -15.56
CA ASN A 212 5.60 21.59 -16.39
C ASN A 212 4.52 20.61 -15.99
N LYS A 213 3.34 20.77 -16.56
CA LYS A 213 2.18 19.94 -16.27
C LYS A 213 2.35 18.47 -16.67
N ASP A 214 3.35 18.14 -17.49
CA ASP A 214 3.70 16.77 -17.84
C ASP A 214 4.40 16.01 -16.71
N TYR A 215 4.80 16.72 -15.67
CA TYR A 215 5.44 16.13 -14.51
C TYR A 215 4.52 16.20 -13.28
N THR A 216 4.26 15.03 -12.70
CA THR A 216 3.54 14.87 -11.43
C THR A 216 4.51 14.38 -10.37
N GLU A 217 4.63 15.10 -9.26
CA GLU A 217 5.34 14.63 -8.08
C GLU A 217 4.37 13.79 -7.25
N TRP A 218 4.66 12.51 -7.14
CA TRP A 218 3.87 11.53 -6.39
C TRP A 218 4.29 11.49 -4.93
N ALA A 219 3.31 11.42 -4.04
CA ALA A 219 3.56 11.36 -2.61
C ALA A 219 4.15 10.01 -2.19
N CYS A 220 5.00 10.05 -1.18
CA CYS A 220 5.78 8.92 -0.68
C CYS A 220 6.36 9.26 0.70
N THR A 221 7.17 8.39 1.25
CA THR A 221 7.88 8.65 2.50
C THR A 221 8.63 9.98 2.47
N ALA A 222 9.37 10.28 1.39
CA ALA A 222 10.11 11.54 1.27
C ALA A 222 9.23 12.78 1.39
N THR A 223 8.05 12.78 0.80
CA THR A 223 7.12 13.92 0.84
C THR A 223 6.42 14.05 2.18
N ILE A 224 6.13 12.93 2.84
CA ILE A 224 5.53 12.91 4.19
C ILE A 224 6.54 13.40 5.22
N LEU A 225 7.78 12.92 5.18
CA LEU A 225 8.86 13.43 6.03
C LEU A 225 9.10 14.93 5.81
N GLY A 226 9.11 15.37 4.54
CA GLY A 226 9.38 16.77 4.23
C GLY A 226 10.69 17.25 4.85
N ASP A 227 10.67 18.42 5.48
CA ASP A 227 11.88 19.06 6.04
C ASP A 227 12.48 18.29 7.23
N ILE A 228 11.68 17.46 7.94
CA ILE A 228 12.20 16.68 9.07
C ILE A 228 13.22 15.62 8.65
N ALA A 229 13.25 15.24 7.37
CA ALA A 229 14.25 14.31 6.84
C ALA A 229 15.71 14.78 7.06
N HIS A 230 15.90 16.08 7.29
CA HIS A 230 17.21 16.72 7.55
C HIS A 230 17.33 17.30 8.98
N ALA A 231 16.35 17.02 9.84
CA ALA A 231 16.37 17.52 11.21
C ALA A 231 17.41 16.78 12.06
N GLU A 232 18.08 17.50 12.97
CA GLU A 232 19.11 16.91 13.87
C GLU A 232 18.54 15.83 14.81
N ASN A 233 17.24 15.87 15.09
CA ASN A 233 16.53 14.93 15.92
C ASN A 233 15.86 13.78 15.14
N PHE A 234 16.21 13.62 13.84
CA PHE A 234 15.81 12.49 13.02
C PHE A 234 17.03 11.74 12.48
N LYS A 235 16.99 10.42 12.54
CA LYS A 235 18.02 9.56 11.94
C LYS A 235 17.39 8.33 11.30
N LEU A 236 17.79 8.02 10.07
CA LEU A 236 17.48 6.76 9.40
C LEU A 236 18.68 5.82 9.46
N LEU A 237 18.45 4.56 9.77
CA LEU A 237 19.40 3.44 9.66
C LEU A 237 18.81 2.43 8.67
N PRO A 238 19.19 2.48 7.39
CA PRO A 238 18.82 1.48 6.40
C PRO A 238 19.58 0.18 6.65
N ASN A 239 19.22 -0.89 5.93
CA ASN A 239 19.82 -2.22 6.07
C ASN A 239 19.86 -2.71 7.53
N THR A 240 18.90 -2.27 8.34
CA THR A 240 18.83 -2.60 9.77
C THR A 240 17.53 -3.32 10.07
N GLN A 241 17.63 -4.61 10.33
CA GLN A 241 16.50 -5.48 10.57
C GLN A 241 16.12 -5.50 12.05
N CYS A 242 14.83 -5.27 12.34
CA CYS A 242 14.26 -5.58 13.65
C CYS A 242 14.03 -7.08 13.75
N VAL A 243 14.76 -7.75 14.65
CA VAL A 243 14.69 -9.20 14.80
C VAL A 243 13.61 -9.62 15.81
N ARG A 244 13.68 -9.08 17.03
CA ARG A 244 12.73 -9.41 18.10
C ARG A 244 12.80 -8.40 19.24
N PHE A 245 11.75 -8.33 20.03
CA PHE A 245 11.68 -7.59 21.27
C PHE A 245 12.07 -8.48 22.46
N GLU A 246 12.74 -7.90 23.44
CA GLU A 246 13.07 -8.53 24.70
C GLU A 246 12.21 -7.94 25.82
N LEU A 247 11.63 -8.80 26.64
CA LEU A 247 10.82 -8.42 27.78
C LEU A 247 11.66 -8.40 29.05
N ASP A 248 11.35 -7.50 29.98
CA ASP A 248 11.88 -7.55 31.34
C ASP A 248 11.11 -8.56 32.23
N GLU A 249 11.49 -8.67 33.49
CA GLU A 249 10.86 -9.55 34.49
C GLU A 249 9.36 -9.25 34.70
N SER A 250 8.94 -8.00 34.44
CA SER A 250 7.55 -7.55 34.47
C SER A 250 6.78 -7.80 33.18
N LYS A 251 7.40 -8.52 32.23
CA LYS A 251 6.87 -8.80 30.89
C LYS A 251 6.60 -7.54 30.05
N LYS A 252 7.33 -6.47 30.32
CA LYS A 252 7.29 -5.24 29.51
C LYS A 252 8.44 -5.22 28.51
N VAL A 253 8.19 -4.67 27.31
CA VAL A 253 9.22 -4.49 26.30
C VAL A 253 10.32 -3.57 26.84
N ARG A 254 11.54 -4.07 26.86
CA ARG A 254 12.71 -3.34 27.36
C ARG A 254 13.69 -2.96 26.29
N LEU A 255 13.96 -3.90 25.40
CA LEU A 255 14.98 -3.81 24.36
C LEU A 255 14.43 -4.38 23.06
N VAL A 256 15.07 -4.04 21.99
CA VAL A 256 14.89 -4.72 20.70
C VAL A 256 16.25 -5.19 20.19
N GLN A 257 16.29 -6.43 19.74
CA GLN A 257 17.43 -6.96 19.00
C GLN A 257 17.31 -6.56 17.54
N VAL A 258 18.35 -5.97 17.00
CA VAL A 258 18.46 -5.61 15.60
C VAL A 258 19.70 -6.24 14.98
N GLU A 259 19.70 -6.33 13.66
CA GLU A 259 20.83 -6.83 12.86
C GLU A 259 21.10 -5.87 11.72
N ASN A 260 22.33 -5.41 11.59
CA ASN A 260 22.79 -4.71 10.41
C ASN A 260 23.13 -5.74 9.33
N LEU A 261 22.42 -5.70 8.21
CA LEU A 261 22.53 -6.71 7.14
C LEU A 261 23.78 -6.53 6.26
N ILE A 262 24.52 -5.44 6.41
CA ILE A 262 25.76 -5.20 5.65
C ILE A 262 26.95 -5.98 6.26
N ASP A 263 27.06 -5.92 7.57
CA ASP A 263 28.18 -6.51 8.34
C ASP A 263 27.75 -7.65 9.27
N ASN A 264 26.45 -7.96 9.31
CA ASN A 264 25.82 -8.95 10.19
C ASN A 264 26.01 -8.64 11.70
N GLU A 265 26.28 -7.37 12.04
CA GLU A 265 26.39 -6.95 13.44
C GLU A 265 25.02 -7.04 14.12
N LYS A 266 24.94 -7.82 15.19
CA LYS A 266 23.76 -7.90 16.07
C LYS A 266 23.98 -7.06 17.31
N TYR A 267 23.00 -6.19 17.61
CA TYR A 267 23.09 -5.32 18.78
C TYR A 267 21.70 -5.04 19.34
N MET A 268 21.68 -4.44 20.52
CA MET A 268 20.44 -4.11 21.22
C MET A 268 20.15 -2.62 21.14
N ILE A 269 18.87 -2.25 21.04
CA ILE A 269 18.43 -0.86 21.16
C ILE A 269 17.42 -0.76 22.31
N LYS A 270 17.66 0.22 23.20
CA LYS A 270 16.75 0.64 24.24
C LYS A 270 16.06 1.93 23.84
N ALA A 271 14.75 2.02 24.06
CA ALA A 271 13.99 3.22 23.74
C ALA A 271 12.94 3.53 24.83
N ASN A 272 12.54 4.82 24.90
CA ASN A 272 11.36 5.21 25.69
C ASN A 272 10.06 4.71 25.07
N LYS A 273 9.99 4.73 23.72
CA LYS A 273 8.87 4.18 22.93
C LYS A 273 9.39 3.43 21.72
N PHE A 274 8.69 2.34 21.40
CA PHE A 274 8.90 1.53 20.20
C PHE A 274 7.65 1.62 19.33
N VAL A 275 7.82 1.91 18.04
CA VAL A 275 6.74 1.96 17.05
C VAL A 275 7.07 1.02 15.90
N VAL A 276 6.18 0.10 15.56
CA VAL A 276 6.40 -0.89 14.50
C VAL A 276 5.42 -0.68 13.35
N CYS A 277 5.96 -0.40 12.17
CA CYS A 277 5.24 -0.12 10.93
C CYS A 277 5.80 -0.94 9.76
N ALA A 278 6.14 -2.22 9.98
CA ALA A 278 6.76 -3.09 9.00
C ALA A 278 5.77 -3.76 8.02
N GLY A 279 4.53 -3.28 7.96
CA GLY A 279 3.47 -3.82 7.09
C GLY A 279 2.66 -4.96 7.75
N ALA A 280 1.54 -5.31 7.10
CA ALA A 280 0.53 -6.18 7.69
C ALA A 280 0.98 -7.65 7.90
N VAL A 281 2.06 -8.08 7.25
CA VAL A 281 2.57 -9.45 7.40
C VAL A 281 3.87 -9.49 8.22
N LEU A 282 4.80 -8.57 7.98
CA LEU A 282 6.09 -8.61 8.67
C LEU A 282 5.98 -8.15 10.12
N THR A 283 5.09 -7.19 10.44
CA THR A 283 4.87 -6.74 11.83
C THR A 283 4.45 -7.89 12.75
N PRO A 284 3.42 -8.70 12.45
CA PRO A 284 3.08 -9.83 13.29
C PRO A 284 4.20 -10.90 13.33
N GLY A 285 5.00 -11.04 12.27
CA GLY A 285 6.18 -11.91 12.26
C GLY A 285 7.25 -11.49 13.28
N ILE A 286 7.51 -10.20 13.43
CA ILE A 286 8.43 -9.66 14.44
C ILE A 286 7.89 -9.94 15.85
N LEU A 287 6.60 -9.72 16.08
CA LEU A 287 6.01 -9.99 17.40
C LEU A 287 6.01 -11.50 17.73
N PHE A 288 5.70 -12.34 16.75
CA PHE A 288 5.78 -13.80 16.91
C PHE A 288 7.22 -14.23 17.28
N ASN A 289 8.22 -13.69 16.60
CA ASN A 289 9.64 -13.97 16.88
C ASN A 289 10.10 -13.45 18.25
N SER A 290 9.29 -12.62 18.90
CA SER A 290 9.54 -12.05 20.24
C SER A 290 9.03 -12.95 21.39
N GLY A 291 8.80 -14.23 21.12
CA GLY A 291 8.53 -15.26 22.12
C GLY A 291 7.22 -15.03 22.89
N GLU A 292 7.28 -14.82 24.20
CA GLU A 292 6.08 -14.64 25.04
C GLU A 292 5.20 -13.48 24.58
N LEU A 293 5.78 -12.39 24.10
CA LEU A 293 5.03 -11.24 23.62
C LEU A 293 4.02 -11.64 22.53
N GLY A 294 4.47 -12.37 21.50
CA GLY A 294 3.58 -12.84 20.45
C GLY A 294 2.56 -13.86 20.91
N LYS A 295 2.95 -14.77 21.83
CA LYS A 295 2.08 -15.86 22.33
C LYS A 295 0.92 -15.38 23.19
N THR A 296 1.05 -14.22 23.84
CA THR A 296 -0.02 -13.66 24.69
C THR A 296 -1.10 -12.92 23.91
N LEU A 297 -0.84 -12.58 22.66
CA LEU A 297 -1.74 -11.80 21.79
C LEU A 297 -2.59 -12.74 20.94
N LYS A 298 -3.76 -13.16 21.45
CA LYS A 298 -4.64 -14.15 20.83
C LYS A 298 -5.06 -13.82 19.39
N ALA A 299 -5.22 -12.54 19.09
CA ALA A 299 -5.65 -12.05 17.78
C ALA A 299 -4.48 -11.80 16.81
N LEU A 300 -3.24 -12.00 17.21
CA LEU A 300 -2.07 -11.75 16.38
C LEU A 300 -2.07 -12.64 15.13
N GLY A 301 -2.04 -12.02 13.97
CA GLY A 301 -2.12 -12.68 12.67
C GLY A 301 -3.55 -13.00 12.22
N HIS A 302 -4.54 -13.02 13.12
CA HIS A 302 -5.93 -13.36 12.86
C HIS A 302 -6.76 -12.18 12.31
N TYR A 303 -7.98 -12.47 11.87
CA TYR A 303 -8.91 -11.51 11.26
C TYR A 303 -8.35 -10.82 10.01
N MET A 304 -7.42 -11.48 9.35
CA MET A 304 -6.82 -10.98 8.11
C MET A 304 -7.88 -10.79 7.03
N THR A 305 -7.87 -9.63 6.40
CA THR A 305 -8.68 -9.32 5.22
C THR A 305 -7.77 -9.03 4.03
N GLU A 306 -8.21 -9.43 2.85
CA GLU A 306 -7.61 -9.05 1.56
C GLU A 306 -8.72 -8.93 0.52
N GLN A 307 -8.48 -8.25 -0.55
CA GLN A 307 -9.49 -7.87 -1.53
C GLN A 307 -9.50 -8.82 -2.72
N PRO A 308 -10.64 -9.45 -3.04
CA PRO A 308 -10.85 -9.98 -4.39
C PRO A 308 -10.71 -8.84 -5.39
N MET A 309 -9.83 -9.00 -6.35
CA MET A 309 -9.54 -7.97 -7.36
C MET A 309 -9.84 -8.51 -8.75
N SER A 310 -10.57 -7.73 -9.55
CA SER A 310 -10.77 -8.00 -10.97
C SER A 310 -10.17 -6.90 -11.84
N PHE A 311 -9.81 -7.28 -13.05
CA PHE A 311 -9.11 -6.43 -13.99
C PHE A 311 -9.55 -6.71 -15.43
N CYS A 312 -9.65 -5.66 -16.24
CA CYS A 312 -9.66 -5.74 -17.70
C CYS A 312 -9.12 -4.45 -18.33
N GLN A 313 -8.78 -4.52 -19.60
CA GLN A 313 -8.47 -3.34 -20.42
C GLN A 313 -9.45 -3.23 -21.56
N ILE A 314 -9.85 -2.02 -21.88
CA ILE A 314 -10.70 -1.71 -23.03
C ILE A 314 -10.00 -0.75 -23.97
N VAL A 315 -10.40 -0.83 -25.24
CA VAL A 315 -10.10 0.18 -26.25
C VAL A 315 -11.35 1.03 -26.41
N LEU A 316 -11.24 2.35 -26.20
CA LEU A 316 -12.36 3.28 -26.38
C LEU A 316 -13.00 3.13 -27.76
N ASP A 317 -14.33 3.04 -27.80
CA ASP A 317 -15.09 2.91 -29.04
C ASP A 317 -14.82 4.14 -29.91
N ARG A 318 -14.56 3.87 -31.20
CA ARG A 318 -14.25 4.88 -32.20
C ARG A 318 -15.34 5.95 -32.32
N LYS A 319 -16.61 5.60 -32.08
CA LYS A 319 -17.73 6.56 -32.11
C LYS A 319 -17.51 7.75 -31.16
N TYR A 320 -16.84 7.55 -30.02
CA TYR A 320 -16.54 8.62 -29.06
C TYR A 320 -15.42 9.55 -29.55
N ILE A 321 -14.45 8.97 -30.26
CA ILE A 321 -13.35 9.72 -30.87
C ILE A 321 -13.89 10.55 -32.05
N ASP A 322 -14.73 9.95 -32.87
CA ASP A 322 -15.37 10.62 -34.00
C ASP A 322 -16.34 11.72 -33.52
N ALA A 323 -17.04 11.52 -32.41
CA ALA A 323 -17.90 12.53 -31.78
C ALA A 323 -17.16 13.83 -31.37
N ILE A 324 -15.88 13.74 -31.03
CA ILE A 324 -15.04 14.93 -30.80
C ILE A 324 -14.69 15.61 -32.14
N LYS A 325 -14.35 14.82 -33.15
CA LYS A 325 -13.94 15.33 -34.47
C LYS A 325 -15.08 16.03 -35.22
N ASP A 326 -16.28 15.48 -35.14
CA ASP A 326 -17.50 16.02 -35.78
C ASP A 326 -18.25 17.03 -34.89
N ASN A 327 -17.71 17.31 -33.69
CA ASN A 327 -18.25 18.26 -32.72
C ASN A 327 -19.63 17.87 -32.13
N THR A 328 -20.01 16.60 -32.20
CA THR A 328 -21.19 16.06 -31.49
C THR A 328 -20.94 15.95 -29.98
N TYR A 329 -19.72 15.64 -29.60
CA TYR A 329 -19.25 15.82 -28.21
C TYR A 329 -18.74 17.26 -28.03
N LYS A 330 -19.37 18.01 -27.10
CA LYS A 330 -19.05 19.42 -26.90
C LYS A 330 -17.85 19.58 -25.95
N LEU A 331 -16.73 19.97 -26.51
CA LEU A 331 -15.56 20.40 -25.77
C LEU A 331 -15.82 21.79 -25.18
N ASP A 332 -15.28 22.05 -23.98
CA ASP A 332 -15.19 23.41 -23.46
C ASP A 332 -14.15 24.26 -24.24
N ALA A 333 -14.06 25.55 -23.93
CA ALA A 333 -13.20 26.47 -24.70
C ALA A 333 -11.70 26.11 -24.59
N GLU A 334 -11.23 25.67 -23.42
CA GLU A 334 -9.83 25.30 -23.22
C GLU A 334 -9.51 23.95 -23.86
N GLU A 335 -10.41 22.97 -23.76
CA GLU A 335 -10.28 21.70 -24.45
C GLU A 335 -10.21 21.87 -25.95
N LYS A 336 -11.12 22.69 -26.51
CA LYS A 336 -11.14 22.98 -27.92
C LYS A 336 -9.83 23.62 -28.40
N LYS A 337 -9.33 24.62 -27.68
CA LYS A 337 -8.05 25.25 -27.95
C LYS A 337 -6.89 24.22 -27.90
N THR A 338 -6.93 23.32 -26.95
CA THR A 338 -5.91 22.28 -26.77
C THR A 338 -5.92 21.27 -27.92
N VAL A 339 -7.10 20.82 -28.33
CA VAL A 339 -7.29 19.91 -29.48
C VAL A 339 -6.89 20.57 -30.81
N GLU A 340 -7.26 21.84 -31.01
CA GLU A 340 -6.90 22.60 -32.20
C GLU A 340 -5.37 22.80 -32.31
N ALA A 341 -4.71 23.20 -31.22
CA ALA A 341 -3.25 23.35 -31.16
C ALA A 341 -2.52 22.01 -31.43
N HIS A 342 -3.07 20.90 -30.90
CA HIS A 342 -2.53 19.57 -31.18
C HIS A 342 -2.65 19.22 -32.68
N LYS A 343 -3.83 19.42 -33.27
CA LYS A 343 -4.09 19.15 -34.67
C LYS A 343 -3.24 20.02 -35.62
N GLU A 344 -3.02 21.28 -35.27
CA GLU A 344 -2.12 22.17 -36.02
C GLU A 344 -0.68 21.64 -36.02
N LYS A 345 -0.20 21.25 -34.85
CA LYS A 345 1.17 20.72 -34.66
C LYS A 345 1.36 19.32 -35.25
N PHE A 346 0.33 18.49 -35.21
CA PHE A 346 0.36 17.08 -35.62
C PHE A 346 -0.81 16.74 -36.58
N PRO A 347 -0.84 17.32 -37.76
CA PRO A 347 -1.99 17.21 -38.69
C PRO A 347 -2.27 15.78 -39.20
N LYS A 348 -1.31 14.87 -39.06
CA LYS A 348 -1.44 13.44 -39.45
C LYS A 348 -1.85 12.54 -38.29
N ASP A 349 -1.93 13.06 -37.06
CA ASP A 349 -2.38 12.25 -35.91
C ASP A 349 -3.87 11.89 -36.09
N PRO A 350 -4.23 10.59 -36.07
CA PRO A 350 -5.62 10.18 -36.23
C PRO A 350 -6.49 10.51 -35.02
N LEU A 351 -5.88 10.76 -33.85
CA LEU A 351 -6.59 11.02 -32.60
C LEU A 351 -6.66 12.53 -32.27
N PRO A 352 -7.77 13.00 -31.69
CA PRO A 352 -7.91 14.40 -31.29
C PRO A 352 -7.19 14.71 -29.97
N PHE A 353 -6.77 13.67 -29.23
CA PHE A 353 -6.14 13.84 -27.92
C PHE A 353 -4.66 14.19 -28.06
N PRO A 354 -4.16 15.22 -27.36
CA PRO A 354 -2.73 15.47 -27.26
C PRO A 354 -1.94 14.25 -26.73
N TYR A 355 -0.69 14.10 -27.17
CA TYR A 355 0.18 13.01 -26.66
C TYR A 355 0.42 13.08 -25.16
N ASN A 356 0.32 14.25 -24.57
CA ASN A 356 0.47 14.52 -23.14
C ASN A 356 -0.84 14.74 -22.41
N ASP A 357 -2.00 14.47 -23.05
CA ASP A 357 -3.27 14.45 -22.33
C ASP A 357 -3.22 13.37 -21.24
N PRO A 358 -3.48 13.70 -19.96
CA PRO A 358 -3.39 12.74 -18.88
C PRO A 358 -4.37 11.57 -19.07
N ASP A 359 -3.98 10.39 -18.62
CA ASP A 359 -4.87 9.23 -18.56
C ASP A 359 -6.07 9.49 -17.66
N PRO A 360 -7.24 8.91 -17.94
CA PRO A 360 -8.39 8.97 -17.04
C PRO A 360 -8.01 8.48 -15.64
N GLN A 361 -8.50 9.18 -14.60
CA GLN A 361 -8.29 8.87 -13.20
C GLN A 361 -9.62 9.13 -12.46
N CYS A 362 -10.60 8.26 -12.68
CA CYS A 362 -11.93 8.40 -12.10
C CYS A 362 -12.43 7.06 -11.54
N TYR A 363 -13.53 7.11 -10.79
CA TYR A 363 -14.12 5.94 -10.17
C TYR A 363 -15.62 6.15 -9.93
N PHE A 364 -16.35 5.06 -9.72
CA PHE A 364 -17.66 5.11 -9.09
C PHE A 364 -17.49 4.97 -7.58
N PRO A 365 -18.00 5.89 -6.77
CA PRO A 365 -18.02 5.72 -5.32
C PRO A 365 -18.72 4.43 -4.91
N LEU A 366 -18.20 3.79 -3.86
CA LEU A 366 -18.80 2.62 -3.24
C LEU A 366 -20.19 2.98 -2.67
N THR A 367 -21.16 2.09 -2.84
CA THR A 367 -22.51 2.23 -2.29
C THR A 367 -23.01 0.87 -1.80
N LYS A 368 -24.15 0.84 -1.09
CA LYS A 368 -24.78 -0.42 -0.63
C LYS A 368 -25.14 -1.36 -1.79
N ASP A 369 -25.57 -0.82 -2.92
CA ASP A 369 -25.92 -1.61 -4.09
C ASP A 369 -24.70 -2.09 -4.87
N TYR A 370 -23.63 -1.31 -4.84
CA TYR A 370 -22.33 -1.57 -5.47
C TYR A 370 -21.22 -1.52 -4.42
N PRO A 371 -21.15 -2.53 -3.52
CA PRO A 371 -20.27 -2.50 -2.36
C PRO A 371 -18.83 -2.93 -2.71
N TRP A 372 -18.22 -2.24 -3.65
CA TRP A 372 -16.84 -2.41 -4.10
C TRP A 372 -16.25 -1.10 -4.56
N HIS A 373 -14.96 -0.98 -4.44
CA HIS A 373 -14.21 0.15 -4.95
C HIS A 373 -13.87 -0.06 -6.43
N THR A 374 -13.97 0.99 -7.23
CA THR A 374 -13.66 0.93 -8.66
C THR A 374 -12.53 1.90 -8.99
N GLN A 375 -11.71 1.56 -9.98
CA GLN A 375 -10.71 2.45 -10.53
C GLN A 375 -10.75 2.35 -12.05
N ILE A 376 -11.01 3.46 -12.70
CA ILE A 376 -11.09 3.63 -14.15
C ILE A 376 -9.94 4.54 -14.53
N HIS A 377 -8.83 3.94 -14.94
CA HIS A 377 -7.59 4.67 -15.10
C HIS A 377 -6.63 3.92 -16.02
N ARG A 378 -5.44 4.44 -16.16
CA ARG A 378 -4.30 3.71 -16.67
C ARG A 378 -3.11 4.00 -15.80
N ASP A 379 -2.51 3.00 -15.24
CA ASP A 379 -1.42 3.15 -14.28
C ASP A 379 -0.43 1.98 -14.35
N ALA A 380 0.44 1.97 -13.41
CA ALA A 380 1.67 1.28 -13.18
C ALA A 380 1.74 -0.22 -13.49
N PHE A 381 0.65 -0.94 -13.44
CA PHE A 381 0.67 -2.36 -13.71
C PHE A 381 0.17 -2.64 -15.12
N GLY A 382 1.06 -2.79 -16.07
CA GLY A 382 0.73 -3.38 -17.36
C GLY A 382 0.41 -4.85 -17.20
N TYR A 383 -0.79 -5.17 -16.70
CA TYR A 383 -1.26 -6.57 -16.57
C TYR A 383 -1.52 -7.24 -17.93
N GLY A 384 -1.54 -6.49 -19.01
CA GLY A 384 -1.63 -6.99 -20.37
C GLY A 384 -0.63 -6.28 -21.27
N GLN A 385 0.03 -7.03 -22.15
CA GLN A 385 0.81 -6.43 -23.22
C GLN A 385 -0.14 -5.75 -24.21
N ILE A 386 0.20 -4.53 -24.59
CA ILE A 386 -0.56 -3.81 -25.60
C ILE A 386 -0.02 -4.23 -26.96
N PRO A 387 -0.87 -4.76 -27.87
CA PRO A 387 -0.44 -5.11 -29.22
C PRO A 387 0.19 -3.92 -29.94
N ALA A 388 1.27 -4.16 -30.68
CA ALA A 388 1.89 -3.15 -31.50
C ALA A 388 0.87 -2.59 -32.50
N GLY A 389 0.79 -1.27 -32.62
CA GLY A 389 -0.15 -0.59 -33.51
C GLY A 389 -1.45 -0.10 -32.84
N ILE A 390 -1.69 -0.43 -31.57
CA ILE A 390 -2.77 0.20 -30.80
C ILE A 390 -2.21 1.41 -30.06
N ASP A 391 -2.78 2.58 -30.32
CA ASP A 391 -2.39 3.80 -29.62
C ASP A 391 -2.82 3.74 -28.15
N GLN A 392 -1.87 3.95 -27.25
CA GLN A 392 -2.11 3.85 -25.82
C GLN A 392 -3.13 4.88 -25.29
N ARG A 393 -3.32 5.99 -26.00
CA ARG A 393 -4.29 7.03 -25.63
C ARG A 393 -5.75 6.57 -25.69
N VAL A 394 -6.05 5.48 -26.39
CA VAL A 394 -7.41 4.92 -26.47
C VAL A 394 -7.64 3.76 -25.51
N ILE A 395 -6.65 3.39 -24.69
CA ILE A 395 -6.77 2.29 -23.74
C ILE A 395 -7.15 2.83 -22.38
N VAL A 396 -8.09 2.15 -21.72
CA VAL A 396 -8.50 2.42 -20.35
C VAL A 396 -8.44 1.12 -19.55
N ASP A 397 -7.82 1.18 -18.38
CA ASP A 397 -7.76 0.08 -17.43
C ASP A 397 -8.94 0.17 -16.46
N LEU A 398 -9.54 -0.97 -16.17
CA LEU A 398 -10.61 -1.11 -15.18
C LEU A 398 -10.14 -2.05 -14.09
N ARG A 399 -10.18 -1.60 -12.83
CA ARG A 399 -9.81 -2.36 -11.64
C ARG A 399 -10.90 -2.24 -10.61
N TRP A 400 -11.47 -3.38 -10.23
CA TRP A 400 -12.50 -3.46 -9.20
C TRP A 400 -11.96 -4.23 -8.00
N PHE A 401 -12.19 -3.69 -6.82
CA PHE A 401 -11.73 -4.22 -5.55
C PHE A 401 -12.94 -4.51 -4.67
N GLY A 402 -13.17 -5.78 -4.39
CA GLY A 402 -14.13 -6.20 -3.39
C GLY A 402 -13.54 -6.11 -1.99
N TYR A 403 -14.29 -6.55 -0.99
CA TYR A 403 -13.77 -6.75 0.35
C TYR A 403 -14.09 -8.16 0.83
N THR A 404 -13.34 -8.63 1.81
CA THR A 404 -13.69 -9.80 2.63
C THR A 404 -14.01 -9.34 4.03
N LYS A 405 -14.99 -10.00 4.66
CA LYS A 405 -15.33 -9.71 6.06
C LYS A 405 -14.23 -10.24 6.99
N PRO A 406 -13.88 -9.50 8.05
CA PRO A 406 -12.96 -10.02 9.05
C PRO A 406 -13.45 -11.34 9.65
N ASN A 407 -12.62 -12.37 9.60
CA ASN A 407 -12.90 -13.70 10.13
C ASN A 407 -11.66 -14.20 10.88
N PHE A 408 -11.85 -14.69 12.09
CA PHE A 408 -10.76 -15.22 12.93
C PHE A 408 -9.97 -16.33 12.22
N ASN A 409 -10.61 -17.15 11.41
CA ASN A 409 -9.96 -18.26 10.69
C ASN A 409 -9.11 -17.79 9.50
N ASN A 410 -9.33 -16.57 8.99
CA ASN A 410 -8.45 -15.97 8.01
C ASN A 410 -7.28 -15.32 8.73
N HIS A 411 -6.09 -15.93 8.60
CA HIS A 411 -4.94 -15.51 9.37
C HIS A 411 -3.62 -15.79 8.65
N VAL A 412 -2.58 -15.16 9.11
CA VAL A 412 -1.20 -15.52 8.83
C VAL A 412 -0.58 -16.15 10.08
N SER A 413 -0.03 -17.35 9.93
CA SER A 413 0.76 -18.01 10.96
C SER A 413 2.25 -17.96 10.61
N PHE A 414 3.10 -18.26 11.57
CA PHE A 414 4.55 -18.21 11.40
C PHE A 414 5.19 -19.50 11.91
N SER A 415 6.29 -19.89 11.27
CA SER A 415 7.01 -21.10 11.63
C SER A 415 8.20 -20.79 12.55
N ASP A 416 8.35 -21.56 13.63
CA ASP A 416 9.56 -21.53 14.45
C ASP A 416 10.76 -22.21 13.74
N LYS A 417 10.49 -23.08 12.76
CA LYS A 417 11.48 -23.94 12.12
C LYS A 417 11.92 -23.46 10.75
N ILE A 418 10.98 -22.88 9.99
CA ILE A 418 11.23 -22.42 8.63
C ILE A 418 11.45 -20.91 8.66
N LYS A 419 12.54 -20.46 8.06
CA LYS A 419 12.91 -19.05 7.98
C LYS A 419 12.80 -18.54 6.56
N ASP A 420 12.47 -17.27 6.42
CA ASP A 420 12.55 -16.57 5.14
C ASP A 420 14.00 -16.21 4.78
N GLY A 421 14.21 -15.62 3.63
CA GLY A 421 15.54 -15.20 3.16
C GLY A 421 16.26 -14.16 4.04
N PHE A 422 15.59 -13.60 5.03
CA PHE A 422 16.12 -12.65 6.01
C PHE A 422 16.30 -13.28 7.40
N GLY A 423 16.14 -14.60 7.51
CA GLY A 423 16.25 -15.31 8.78
C GLY A 423 15.06 -15.13 9.74
N MET A 424 13.99 -14.45 9.28
CA MET A 424 12.77 -14.27 10.06
C MET A 424 11.81 -15.46 9.91
N PRO A 425 10.87 -15.66 10.85
CA PRO A 425 9.87 -16.71 10.72
C PRO A 425 9.11 -16.63 9.40
N GLN A 426 9.06 -17.74 8.64
CA GLN A 426 8.35 -17.81 7.39
C GLN A 426 6.84 -17.69 7.62
N PRO A 427 6.14 -16.74 6.95
CA PRO A 427 4.68 -16.66 7.02
C PRO A 427 4.00 -17.78 6.23
N THR A 428 2.86 -18.26 6.75
CA THR A 428 1.95 -19.20 6.08
C THR A 428 0.57 -18.60 6.10
N PHE A 429 -0.06 -18.44 4.94
CA PHE A 429 -1.40 -17.88 4.82
C PHE A 429 -2.47 -18.97 4.98
N HIS A 430 -3.53 -18.63 5.71
CA HIS A 430 -4.75 -19.40 5.85
C HIS A 430 -5.92 -18.48 5.48
N PHE A 431 -6.22 -18.41 4.19
CA PHE A 431 -7.18 -17.44 3.67
C PHE A 431 -8.22 -18.11 2.78
N LYS A 432 -9.47 -17.91 3.12
CA LYS A 432 -10.62 -18.36 2.34
C LYS A 432 -11.68 -17.27 2.30
N ILE A 433 -12.26 -17.06 1.15
CA ILE A 433 -13.46 -16.24 1.00
C ILE A 433 -14.70 -17.07 1.33
N ASP A 434 -15.65 -16.50 2.04
CA ASP A 434 -16.94 -17.14 2.30
C ASP A 434 -17.90 -17.00 1.11
N GLN A 435 -19.08 -17.58 1.21
CA GLN A 435 -20.07 -17.58 0.14
C GLN A 435 -20.58 -16.16 -0.16
N ASP A 436 -20.80 -15.33 0.86
CA ASP A 436 -21.25 -13.94 0.70
C ASP A 436 -20.20 -13.09 -0.02
N ASP A 437 -18.93 -13.26 0.34
CA ASP A 437 -17.80 -12.57 -0.28
C ASP A 437 -17.63 -13.03 -1.75
N ALA A 438 -17.82 -14.32 -2.02
CA ALA A 438 -17.79 -14.87 -3.37
C ALA A 438 -18.95 -14.36 -4.24
N ASP A 439 -20.16 -14.27 -3.69
CA ASP A 439 -21.34 -13.75 -4.39
C ASP A 439 -21.19 -12.25 -4.69
N ARG A 440 -20.67 -11.49 -3.74
CA ARG A 440 -20.33 -10.08 -3.96
C ARG A 440 -19.27 -9.93 -5.06
N SER A 441 -18.25 -10.75 -5.06
CA SER A 441 -17.20 -10.73 -6.08
C SER A 441 -17.73 -11.06 -7.47
N ARG A 442 -18.68 -12.01 -7.60
CA ARG A 442 -19.34 -12.30 -8.88
C ARG A 442 -20.15 -11.10 -9.40
N ARG A 443 -20.89 -10.43 -8.52
CA ARG A 443 -21.59 -9.19 -8.87
C ARG A 443 -20.62 -8.08 -9.30
N MET A 444 -19.50 -7.97 -8.61
CA MET A 444 -18.46 -6.99 -8.90
C MET A 444 -17.85 -7.16 -10.30
N ILE A 445 -17.48 -8.37 -10.71
CA ILE A 445 -16.93 -8.58 -12.07
C ILE A 445 -18.01 -8.40 -13.16
N THR A 446 -19.28 -8.71 -12.87
CA THR A 446 -20.39 -8.43 -13.77
C THR A 446 -20.57 -6.92 -13.98
N ASP A 447 -20.51 -6.14 -12.91
CA ASP A 447 -20.52 -4.67 -12.97
C ASP A 447 -19.35 -4.11 -13.81
N MET A 448 -18.15 -4.69 -13.65
CA MET A 448 -16.99 -4.32 -14.47
C MET A 448 -17.26 -4.54 -15.97
N VAL A 449 -17.87 -5.67 -16.33
CA VAL A 449 -18.24 -5.98 -17.72
C VAL A 449 -19.24 -4.96 -18.25
N ASP A 450 -20.25 -4.59 -17.46
CA ASP A 450 -21.24 -3.57 -17.85
C ASP A 450 -20.56 -2.22 -18.12
N VAL A 451 -19.69 -1.78 -17.23
CA VAL A 451 -18.94 -0.52 -17.39
C VAL A 451 -18.01 -0.58 -18.62
N ALA A 452 -17.28 -1.68 -18.79
CA ALA A 452 -16.39 -1.87 -19.91
C ALA A 452 -17.11 -1.76 -21.25
N ARG A 453 -18.27 -2.42 -21.41
CA ARG A 453 -19.08 -2.40 -22.62
C ARG A 453 -19.62 -1.01 -23.00
N CYS A 454 -19.83 -0.16 -22.00
CA CYS A 454 -20.23 1.23 -22.26
C CYS A 454 -19.09 2.04 -22.90
N LEU A 455 -17.84 1.73 -22.58
CA LEU A 455 -16.67 2.46 -23.04
C LEU A 455 -16.12 1.94 -24.38
N GLY A 456 -16.16 0.62 -24.60
CA GLY A 456 -15.62 0.04 -25.83
C GLY A 456 -15.47 -1.47 -25.81
N GLY A 457 -14.57 -1.98 -26.64
CA GLY A 457 -14.24 -3.40 -26.74
C GLY A 457 -13.09 -3.78 -25.80
N PHE A 458 -13.06 -5.03 -25.39
CA PHE A 458 -11.92 -5.54 -24.60
C PHE A 458 -10.65 -5.58 -25.45
N LEU A 459 -9.54 -5.20 -24.84
CA LEU A 459 -8.24 -5.43 -25.44
C LEU A 459 -7.97 -6.95 -25.45
N PRO A 460 -7.60 -7.54 -26.61
CA PRO A 460 -7.33 -8.98 -26.70
C PRO A 460 -6.27 -9.42 -25.67
N GLY A 461 -6.58 -10.47 -24.91
CA GLY A 461 -5.74 -10.97 -23.81
C GLY A 461 -5.90 -10.23 -22.48
N ALA A 462 -6.70 -9.18 -22.43
CA ALA A 462 -7.01 -8.41 -21.22
C ALA A 462 -8.53 -8.33 -20.94
N GLU A 463 -9.25 -9.39 -21.30
CA GLU A 463 -10.65 -9.59 -20.97
C GLU A 463 -10.84 -9.63 -19.44
N PRO A 464 -12.08 -9.39 -18.95
CA PRO A 464 -12.36 -9.40 -17.51
C PRO A 464 -11.93 -10.71 -16.84
N LYS A 465 -11.11 -10.59 -15.82
CA LYS A 465 -10.63 -11.74 -15.03
C LYS A 465 -10.39 -11.34 -13.58
N TYR A 466 -10.47 -12.32 -12.70
CA TYR A 466 -9.91 -12.16 -11.36
C TYR A 466 -8.39 -12.24 -11.44
N LEU A 467 -7.73 -11.40 -10.66
CA LEU A 467 -6.30 -11.52 -10.44
C LEU A 467 -6.03 -12.55 -9.33
N PRO A 468 -4.83 -13.12 -9.26
CA PRO A 468 -4.45 -14.02 -8.18
C PRO A 468 -4.69 -13.38 -6.80
N ALA A 469 -5.13 -14.18 -5.83
CA ALA A 469 -5.39 -13.69 -4.49
C ALA A 469 -4.14 -13.02 -3.88
N GLY A 470 -4.32 -11.87 -3.24
CA GLY A 470 -3.23 -11.03 -2.74
C GLY A 470 -2.71 -9.98 -3.72
N SER A 471 -3.21 -9.95 -4.98
CA SER A 471 -2.77 -8.96 -6.00
C SER A 471 -3.10 -7.52 -5.65
N ALA A 472 -4.11 -7.28 -4.81
CA ALA A 472 -4.44 -5.93 -4.36
C ALA A 472 -3.35 -5.34 -3.48
N LEU A 473 -2.58 -6.17 -2.76
CA LEU A 473 -1.57 -5.78 -1.79
C LEU A 473 -2.15 -4.92 -0.65
N HIS A 474 -3.39 -5.21 -0.25
CA HIS A 474 -4.17 -4.45 0.70
C HIS A 474 -4.52 -5.24 1.98
N ILE A 475 -3.62 -6.15 2.40
CA ILE A 475 -3.81 -6.96 3.61
C ILE A 475 -4.00 -6.05 4.82
N CYS A 476 -5.11 -6.26 5.56
CA CYS A 476 -5.47 -5.55 6.77
C CYS A 476 -5.78 -6.52 7.92
N GLY A 477 -5.92 -6.02 9.14
CA GLY A 477 -6.50 -6.71 10.29
C GLY A 477 -5.58 -7.62 11.09
N THR A 478 -4.39 -7.96 10.61
CA THR A 478 -3.49 -8.97 11.21
C THR A 478 -2.95 -8.61 12.62
N TYR A 479 -3.08 -7.37 13.02
CA TYR A 479 -2.87 -6.88 14.38
C TYR A 479 -3.90 -5.78 14.70
N ARG A 480 -5.15 -6.11 14.40
CA ARG A 480 -6.29 -5.19 14.44
C ARG A 480 -6.43 -4.42 15.75
N ALA A 481 -6.91 -3.20 15.63
CA ALA A 481 -7.32 -2.38 16.76
C ALA A 481 -8.69 -2.82 17.28
N GLY A 482 -8.93 -2.64 18.57
CA GLY A 482 -10.20 -2.97 19.20
C GLY A 482 -10.32 -2.39 20.60
N GLU A 483 -11.38 -2.79 21.28
CA GLU A 483 -11.68 -2.38 22.66
C GLU A 483 -11.30 -3.44 23.71
N SER A 484 -10.92 -4.65 23.24
CA SER A 484 -10.60 -5.79 24.10
C SER A 484 -9.41 -6.57 23.57
N GLN A 485 -8.54 -7.03 24.46
CA GLN A 485 -7.44 -7.94 24.13
C GLN A 485 -7.90 -9.34 23.70
N GLU A 486 -9.17 -9.68 23.87
CA GLU A 486 -9.70 -11.00 23.49
C GLU A 486 -9.82 -11.15 21.98
N ASP A 487 -10.08 -10.06 21.26
CA ASP A 487 -10.33 -10.04 19.82
C ASP A 487 -9.49 -9.01 19.05
N SER A 488 -8.56 -8.36 19.71
CA SER A 488 -7.65 -7.39 19.10
C SER A 488 -6.23 -7.49 19.64
N VAL A 489 -5.28 -6.91 18.95
CA VAL A 489 -3.86 -6.87 19.31
C VAL A 489 -3.49 -5.55 19.95
N VAL A 490 -4.13 -4.47 19.48
CA VAL A 490 -3.87 -3.11 19.94
C VAL A 490 -5.19 -2.40 20.30
N ASP A 491 -5.08 -1.37 21.13
CA ASP A 491 -6.19 -0.43 21.35
C ASP A 491 -6.36 0.52 20.13
N LYS A 492 -7.36 1.40 20.16
CA LYS A 492 -7.63 2.36 19.08
C LYS A 492 -6.48 3.33 18.79
N LEU A 493 -5.52 3.45 19.69
CA LEU A 493 -4.31 4.28 19.57
C LEU A 493 -3.07 3.47 19.18
N GLY A 494 -3.26 2.23 18.71
CA GLY A 494 -2.18 1.36 18.27
C GLY A 494 -1.32 0.75 19.37
N ARG A 495 -1.66 0.95 20.66
CA ARG A 495 -0.89 0.44 21.79
C ARG A 495 -1.15 -1.06 21.96
N VAL A 496 -0.11 -1.85 21.98
CA VAL A 496 -0.20 -3.29 22.20
C VAL A 496 -0.72 -3.59 23.61
N TRP A 497 -1.70 -4.47 23.70
CA TRP A 497 -2.28 -4.86 24.98
C TRP A 497 -1.21 -5.36 25.96
N GLY A 498 -1.26 -4.84 27.16
CA GLY A 498 -0.28 -5.16 28.20
C GLY A 498 1.06 -4.43 28.09
N GLN A 499 1.28 -3.60 27.04
CA GLN A 499 2.51 -2.81 26.84
C GLN A 499 2.24 -1.31 26.91
N ASP A 500 3.09 -0.56 27.59
CA ASP A 500 2.94 0.90 27.74
C ASP A 500 3.79 1.67 26.73
N ASN A 501 4.78 1.00 26.14
CA ASN A 501 5.79 1.61 25.30
C ASN A 501 5.90 1.00 23.89
N LEU A 502 5.03 0.05 23.53
CA LEU A 502 5.00 -0.57 22.20
C LEU A 502 3.71 -0.20 21.46
N VAL A 503 3.87 0.40 20.29
CA VAL A 503 2.78 0.87 19.43
C VAL A 503 2.94 0.24 18.05
N LEU A 504 1.86 -0.18 17.41
CA LEU A 504 1.85 -0.70 16.05
C LEU A 504 1.11 0.27 15.13
N GLY A 505 1.64 0.44 13.93
CA GLY A 505 1.02 1.23 12.86
C GLY A 505 1.03 0.47 11.53
N GLY A 506 0.22 0.91 10.60
CA GLY A 506 0.07 0.29 9.27
C GLY A 506 -1.31 -0.30 9.04
N CYS A 507 -1.52 -0.89 7.87
CA CYS A 507 -2.84 -1.41 7.48
C CYS A 507 -3.35 -2.55 8.39
N GLY A 508 -2.45 -3.27 9.05
CA GLY A 508 -2.81 -4.35 9.97
C GLY A 508 -3.62 -3.92 11.19
N VAL A 509 -3.64 -2.61 11.56
CA VAL A 509 -4.48 -2.09 12.65
C VAL A 509 -5.95 -1.94 12.26
N ILE A 510 -6.28 -1.87 10.96
CA ILE A 510 -7.65 -1.65 10.47
C ILE A 510 -8.52 -2.86 10.82
N PRO A 511 -9.55 -2.72 11.66
CA PRO A 511 -10.28 -3.87 12.20
C PRO A 511 -11.45 -4.35 11.34
N THR A 512 -11.81 -3.59 10.32
CA THR A 512 -13.01 -3.79 9.51
C THR A 512 -12.68 -4.27 8.10
N GLN A 513 -13.70 -4.67 7.34
CA GLN A 513 -13.57 -4.91 5.91
C GLN A 513 -13.15 -3.62 5.18
N ASN A 514 -12.41 -3.78 4.11
CA ASN A 514 -11.88 -2.66 3.35
C ASN A 514 -11.89 -2.98 1.85
N ALA A 515 -12.68 -2.25 1.07
CA ALA A 515 -12.71 -2.34 -0.38
C ALA A 515 -11.79 -1.29 -1.04
N CYS A 516 -11.63 -0.14 -0.40
CA CYS A 516 -10.78 0.93 -0.92
C CYS A 516 -9.29 0.69 -0.62
N ASN A 517 -8.41 1.57 -1.11
CA ASN A 517 -6.99 1.54 -0.73
C ASN A 517 -6.85 1.92 0.75
N PRO A 518 -6.20 1.11 1.60
CA PRO A 518 -6.26 1.26 3.06
C PRO A 518 -5.31 2.32 3.64
N THR A 519 -4.36 2.82 2.85
CA THR A 519 -3.22 3.59 3.38
C THR A 519 -3.65 4.89 4.07
N LEU A 520 -4.65 5.61 3.55
CA LEU A 520 -5.12 6.85 4.17
C LEU A 520 -5.72 6.57 5.55
N THR A 521 -6.56 5.53 5.68
CA THR A 521 -7.15 5.12 6.95
C THR A 521 -6.09 4.65 7.95
N ALA A 522 -5.08 3.89 7.50
CA ALA A 522 -3.93 3.55 8.34
C ALA A 522 -3.17 4.80 8.82
N GLY A 523 -3.10 5.84 7.97
CA GLY A 523 -2.57 7.15 8.33
C GLY A 523 -3.37 7.84 9.44
N CYS A 524 -4.70 7.72 9.43
CA CYS A 524 -5.56 8.26 10.50
C CYS A 524 -5.25 7.60 11.85
N PHE A 525 -5.17 6.27 11.90
CA PHE A 525 -4.75 5.56 13.12
C PHE A 525 -3.36 6.00 13.59
N ALA A 526 -2.42 6.17 12.66
CA ALA A 526 -1.06 6.61 12.98
C ALA A 526 -1.01 8.03 13.56
N LEU A 527 -1.83 8.95 13.05
CA LEU A 527 -1.96 10.31 13.58
C LEU A 527 -2.45 10.28 15.02
N ALA A 528 -3.55 9.58 15.30
CA ALA A 528 -4.09 9.45 16.65
C ALA A 528 -3.07 8.81 17.63
N ALA A 529 -2.37 7.76 17.17
CA ALA A 529 -1.33 7.10 17.95
C ALA A 529 -0.12 8.00 18.20
N ALA A 530 0.35 8.74 17.20
CA ALA A 530 1.49 9.65 17.34
C ALA A 530 1.19 10.79 18.32
N GLU A 531 -0.01 11.36 18.27
CA GLU A 531 -0.45 12.37 19.25
C GLU A 531 -0.48 11.82 20.67
N GLN A 532 -0.91 10.58 20.84
CA GLN A 532 -0.88 9.94 22.16
C GLN A 532 0.55 9.71 22.64
N ILE A 533 1.47 9.26 21.78
CA ILE A 533 2.90 9.12 22.15
C ILE A 533 3.47 10.47 22.59
N VAL A 534 3.15 11.55 21.90
CA VAL A 534 3.60 12.91 22.30
C VAL A 534 3.08 13.28 23.70
N LYS A 535 1.81 12.96 23.99
CA LYS A 535 1.21 13.16 25.34
C LYS A 535 1.90 12.31 26.40
N ASP A 536 2.13 11.02 26.13
CA ASP A 536 2.78 10.08 27.04
C ASP A 536 4.21 10.50 27.39
N LEU A 537 4.92 11.08 26.44
CA LEU A 537 6.30 11.53 26.61
C LEU A 537 6.42 12.95 27.18
N LYS A 538 5.31 13.62 27.48
CA LYS A 538 5.34 14.96 28.10
C LYS A 538 6.04 14.90 29.46
N GLY A 539 7.08 15.69 29.64
CA GLY A 539 7.91 15.68 30.84
C GLY A 539 8.99 14.58 30.90
N VAL A 540 8.96 13.62 29.97
CA VAL A 540 10.03 12.62 29.85
C VAL A 540 11.21 13.24 29.10
N LYS A 541 12.42 13.10 29.64
CA LYS A 541 13.64 13.60 29.00
C LYS A 541 13.89 12.88 27.68
N ALA A 542 14.02 13.66 26.61
CA ALA A 542 14.36 13.11 25.29
C ALA A 542 15.81 12.59 25.28
N ILE A 543 16.01 11.41 24.72
CA ILE A 543 17.32 10.75 24.64
C ILE A 543 17.89 10.99 23.24
N LYS A 544 19.06 11.66 23.13
CA LYS A 544 19.81 11.67 21.87
C LYS A 544 20.38 10.29 21.61
N HIS A 545 20.35 9.87 20.35
CA HIS A 545 20.94 8.59 19.94
C HIS A 545 22.40 8.50 20.39
N ARG A 546 22.73 7.43 21.08
CA ARG A 546 24.10 7.14 21.54
C ARG A 546 24.34 5.65 21.62
N THR A 547 25.57 5.22 21.34
CA THR A 547 26.06 3.87 21.62
C THR A 547 26.70 3.88 23.00
N VAL A 548 26.33 2.89 23.85
CA VAL A 548 26.78 2.79 25.26
C VAL A 548 27.79 1.67 25.44
#